data_cc1c5a9d4464f826fbfad60f266af787
#
_entry.id   cc1c5a9d4464f826fbfad60f266af787
#
_cell.length_a   1.000
_cell.length_b   1.000
_cell.length_c   1.000
_cell.angle_alpha   90.00
_cell.angle_beta   90.00
_cell.angle_gamma   90.00
#
_symmetry.space_group_name_H-M   'P 1'
#
loop_
_entity.id
_entity.type
_entity.pdbx_description
1 polymer ?
#
loop_
_entity_poly.entity_id
_entity_poly.type
_entity_poly.pdbx_seq_one_letter_code
_entity_poly.pdbx_strand_id
1 'polypeptide(L)'
;VDLLQDGRGVVGLSVDAGLLPPLLRTSADAELIIPALSPALIRRAIAGFFGKRSPIVKPDDIAGLDLIEIAAAIRPSSSPQASLRRLRQASARKAAPDAIDDTPLLSELSGLGEAKDWCLDLCAALDEARAGTISYGEIESGIFFGPPGTGKTLLARSLARSARVPLIATSVPDWFMRKTGHLGDVIQQIDEAFAQALALAPSVLFLDEIDALPDRAVADARSREWWASVVSALLTRIDGCRAARRGVVLLAATNFLSHL
;
A
#
# COMPACT_ATOMS: atom_id res chain seq x y z
N VAL A 1 -7.93 23.49 24.17
CA VAL A 1 -9.11 24.23 24.59
C VAL A 1 -8.77 25.72 24.73
N ASP A 2 -7.67 26.07 25.40
CA ASP A 2 -7.29 27.45 25.73
C ASP A 2 -7.15 28.36 24.49
N LEU A 3 -6.57 27.84 23.37
CA LEU A 3 -6.39 28.62 22.13
C LEU A 3 -7.72 29.03 21.46
N LEU A 4 -8.75 28.19 21.56
CA LEU A 4 -10.09 28.51 21.06
C LEU A 4 -10.82 29.52 21.94
N GLN A 5 -10.60 29.44 23.26
CA GLN A 5 -11.16 30.40 24.23
C GLN A 5 -10.52 31.78 24.10
N ASP A 6 -9.25 31.85 23.69
CA ASP A 6 -8.53 33.11 23.44
C ASP A 6 -8.90 33.77 22.10
N GLY A 7 -9.86 33.23 21.35
CA GLY A 7 -10.27 33.76 20.05
C GLY A 7 -9.20 33.61 18.95
N ARG A 8 -8.25 32.71 19.12
CA ARG A 8 -7.21 32.42 18.12
C ARG A 8 -7.71 31.42 17.09
N GLY A 9 -7.42 31.68 15.83
CA GLY A 9 -7.68 30.73 14.74
C GLY A 9 -6.82 29.48 14.91
N VAL A 10 -7.45 28.31 14.93
CA VAL A 10 -6.78 27.00 15.00
C VAL A 10 -7.03 26.24 13.70
N VAL A 11 -5.98 25.73 13.08
CA VAL A 11 -6.08 24.90 11.86
C VAL A 11 -5.58 23.50 12.19
N GLY A 12 -6.45 22.51 12.09
CA GLY A 12 -6.10 21.10 12.19
C GLY A 12 -5.81 20.54 10.79
N LEU A 13 -4.66 19.88 10.62
CA LEU A 13 -4.32 19.17 9.39
C LEU A 13 -4.15 17.69 9.71
N SER A 14 -4.84 16.83 8.96
CA SER A 14 -4.71 15.38 9.10
C SER A 14 -4.98 14.68 7.78
N VAL A 15 -4.36 13.54 7.58
CA VAL A 15 -4.65 12.63 6.44
C VAL A 15 -5.97 11.89 6.64
N ASP A 16 -6.43 11.78 7.87
CA ASP A 16 -7.71 11.19 8.26
C ASP A 16 -8.37 12.09 9.31
N ALA A 17 -9.60 12.53 9.03
CA ALA A 17 -10.38 13.34 9.95
C ALA A 17 -10.60 12.66 11.31
N GLY A 18 -10.62 11.33 11.35
CA GLY A 18 -10.75 10.54 12.58
C GLY A 18 -9.58 10.72 13.57
N LEU A 19 -8.40 11.10 13.06
CA LEU A 19 -7.20 11.35 13.87
C LEU A 19 -7.17 12.75 14.50
N LEU A 20 -8.06 13.65 14.07
CA LEU A 20 -8.19 14.96 14.70
C LEU A 20 -8.95 14.86 16.04
N PRO A 21 -8.52 15.61 17.05
CA PRO A 21 -9.24 15.65 18.32
C PRO A 21 -10.74 15.93 18.11
N PRO A 22 -11.64 15.21 18.81
CA PRO A 22 -13.09 15.39 18.64
C PRO A 22 -13.54 16.86 18.78
N LEU A 23 -12.93 17.61 19.71
CA LEU A 23 -13.23 19.02 19.91
C LEU A 23 -12.96 19.88 18.66
N LEU A 24 -11.84 19.65 17.96
CA LEU A 24 -11.56 20.38 16.73
C LEU A 24 -12.55 20.06 15.62
N ARG A 25 -13.01 18.80 15.54
CA ARG A 25 -14.00 18.38 14.54
C ARG A 25 -15.38 18.97 14.79
N THR A 26 -15.81 19.01 16.06
CA THR A 26 -17.14 19.52 16.43
C THR A 26 -17.22 21.04 16.49
N SER A 27 -16.09 21.75 16.67
CA SER A 27 -16.02 23.21 16.74
C SER A 27 -15.47 23.85 15.46
N ALA A 28 -15.26 23.07 14.39
CA ALA A 28 -14.72 23.62 13.15
C ALA A 28 -15.75 24.50 12.44
N ASP A 29 -15.37 25.74 12.13
CA ASP A 29 -16.18 26.66 11.32
C ASP A 29 -16.18 26.24 9.84
N ALA A 30 -15.13 25.54 9.40
CA ALA A 30 -15.01 25.01 8.05
C ALA A 30 -14.20 23.72 8.02
N GLU A 31 -14.67 22.76 7.26
CA GLU A 31 -13.95 21.53 6.93
C GLU A 31 -13.58 21.53 5.44
N LEU A 32 -12.29 21.45 5.14
CA LEU A 32 -11.77 21.41 3.77
C LEU A 32 -11.17 20.05 3.49
N ILE A 33 -11.80 19.30 2.61
CA ILE A 33 -11.28 18.02 2.13
C ILE A 33 -10.41 18.29 0.90
N ILE A 34 -9.09 18.07 1.03
CA ILE A 34 -8.17 18.13 -0.10
C ILE A 34 -8.14 16.74 -0.73
N PRO A 35 -8.71 16.54 -1.93
CA PRO A 35 -8.71 15.23 -2.57
C PRO A 35 -7.29 14.80 -2.92
N ALA A 36 -7.07 13.48 -3.01
CA ALA A 36 -5.81 12.93 -3.51
C ALA A 36 -5.48 13.49 -4.91
N LEU A 37 -4.19 13.59 -5.21
CA LEU A 37 -3.71 14.08 -6.50
C LEU A 37 -4.24 13.21 -7.63
N SER A 38 -5.22 13.72 -8.36
CA SER A 38 -5.82 13.00 -9.47
C SER A 38 -5.07 13.25 -10.78
N PRO A 39 -5.09 12.30 -11.74
CA PRO A 39 -4.52 12.52 -13.08
C PRO A 39 -5.04 13.77 -13.77
N ALA A 40 -6.33 14.10 -13.56
CA ALA A 40 -6.95 15.30 -14.10
C ALA A 40 -6.34 16.59 -13.52
N LEU A 41 -6.09 16.61 -12.21
CA LEU A 41 -5.44 17.73 -11.52
C LEU A 41 -4.00 17.91 -12.01
N ILE A 42 -3.24 16.83 -12.11
CA ILE A 42 -1.84 16.88 -12.61
C ILE A 42 -1.80 17.36 -14.06
N ARG A 43 -2.74 16.89 -14.91
CA ARG A 43 -2.86 17.38 -16.29
C ARG A 43 -3.12 18.88 -16.34
N ARG A 44 -4.01 19.39 -15.48
CA ARG A 44 -4.28 20.83 -15.37
C ARG A 44 -3.06 21.61 -14.88
N ALA A 45 -2.35 21.09 -13.89
CA ALA A 45 -1.13 21.69 -13.37
C ALA A 45 -0.04 21.79 -14.46
N ILE A 46 0.20 20.71 -15.21
CA ILE A 46 1.14 20.72 -16.35
C ILE A 46 0.70 21.74 -17.41
N ALA A 47 -0.58 21.77 -17.77
CA ALA A 47 -1.09 22.71 -18.77
C ALA A 47 -0.92 24.17 -18.31
N GLY A 48 -1.26 24.47 -17.06
CA GLY A 48 -1.10 25.82 -16.48
C GLY A 48 0.36 26.25 -16.38
N PHE A 49 1.24 25.34 -15.94
CA PHE A 49 2.66 25.65 -15.78
C PHE A 49 3.38 25.98 -17.11
N PHE A 50 3.05 25.27 -18.18
CA PHE A 50 3.67 25.50 -19.48
C PHE A 50 2.89 26.47 -20.40
N GLY A 51 1.68 26.85 -20.01
CA GLY A 51 0.77 27.61 -20.90
C GLY A 51 0.42 26.85 -22.20
N LYS A 52 0.52 25.52 -22.19
CA LYS A 52 0.34 24.64 -23.36
C LYS A 52 -0.56 23.45 -23.00
N ARG A 53 -1.21 22.89 -24.03
CA ARG A 53 -2.02 21.69 -23.84
C ARG A 53 -1.16 20.54 -23.30
N SER A 54 -1.58 19.97 -22.16
CA SER A 54 -0.93 18.82 -21.56
C SER A 54 -1.34 17.52 -22.26
N PRO A 55 -0.44 16.55 -22.39
CA PRO A 55 -0.82 15.19 -22.76
C PRO A 55 -1.77 14.56 -21.70
N ILE A 56 -2.41 13.47 -22.08
CA ILE A 56 -3.26 12.72 -21.15
C ILE A 56 -2.36 12.07 -20.09
N VAL A 57 -2.67 12.34 -18.83
CA VAL A 57 -2.04 11.69 -17.66
C VAL A 57 -2.97 10.57 -17.24
N LYS A 58 -2.44 9.35 -17.12
CA LYS A 58 -3.16 8.18 -16.64
C LYS A 58 -2.87 7.96 -15.16
N PRO A 59 -3.71 7.20 -14.42
CA PRO A 59 -3.41 6.83 -13.02
C PRO A 59 -2.02 6.21 -12.86
N ASP A 60 -1.64 5.28 -13.73
CA ASP A 60 -0.34 4.59 -13.69
C ASP A 60 0.86 5.52 -13.91
N ASP A 61 0.66 6.66 -14.59
CA ASP A 61 1.72 7.63 -14.83
C ASP A 61 2.19 8.34 -13.55
N ILE A 62 1.37 8.31 -12.49
CA ILE A 62 1.59 9.01 -11.21
C ILE A 62 1.45 8.08 -10.01
N ALA A 63 1.26 6.78 -10.24
CA ALA A 63 1.09 5.80 -9.17
C ALA A 63 2.27 5.83 -8.19
N GLY A 64 1.96 5.92 -6.88
CA GLY A 64 2.95 5.94 -5.82
C GLY A 64 3.78 7.23 -5.69
N LEU A 65 3.60 8.23 -6.55
CA LEU A 65 4.33 9.50 -6.45
C LEU A 65 3.67 10.44 -5.45
N ASP A 66 4.49 11.03 -4.61
CA ASP A 66 4.09 12.11 -3.72
C ASP A 66 4.09 13.48 -4.44
N LEU A 67 3.61 14.52 -3.75
CA LEU A 67 3.54 15.87 -4.31
C LEU A 67 4.93 16.41 -4.70
N ILE A 68 5.96 16.11 -3.92
CA ILE A 68 7.33 16.60 -4.15
C ILE A 68 7.92 15.96 -5.40
N GLU A 69 7.73 14.66 -5.57
CA GLU A 69 8.18 13.91 -6.75
C GLU A 69 7.47 14.37 -8.02
N ILE A 70 6.15 14.62 -7.95
CA ILE A 70 5.37 15.17 -9.05
C ILE A 70 5.86 16.58 -9.42
N ALA A 71 6.09 17.43 -8.42
CA ALA A 71 6.61 18.77 -8.63
C ALA A 71 8.02 18.74 -9.26
N ALA A 72 8.89 17.84 -8.80
CA ALA A 72 10.25 17.66 -9.35
C ALA A 72 10.27 17.16 -10.80
N ALA A 73 9.20 16.50 -11.26
CA ALA A 73 9.07 16.07 -12.65
C ALA A 73 8.69 17.22 -13.59
N ILE A 74 8.08 18.29 -13.07
CA ILE A 74 7.63 19.46 -13.83
C ILE A 74 8.70 20.57 -13.72
N ARG A 75 9.50 20.75 -14.78
CA ARG A 75 10.67 21.64 -14.75
C ARG A 75 10.50 22.81 -15.71
N PRO A 76 10.90 24.06 -15.35
CA PRO A 76 10.74 25.25 -16.16
C PRO A 76 11.28 25.16 -17.60
N SER A 77 12.45 24.57 -17.77
CA SER A 77 13.13 24.44 -19.07
C SER A 77 12.78 23.17 -19.84
N SER A 78 11.53 22.70 -19.73
CA SER A 78 11.10 21.42 -20.25
C SER A 78 9.83 21.54 -21.10
N SER A 79 9.20 20.43 -21.42
CA SER A 79 7.92 20.39 -22.14
C SER A 79 6.90 19.53 -21.38
N PRO A 80 5.59 19.68 -21.65
CA PRO A 80 4.55 18.83 -21.09
C PRO A 80 4.83 17.33 -21.30
N GLN A 81 5.31 16.95 -22.49
CA GLN A 81 5.63 15.56 -22.83
C GLN A 81 6.83 15.03 -22.04
N ALA A 82 7.87 15.88 -21.87
CA ALA A 82 9.03 15.49 -21.08
C ALA A 82 8.70 15.37 -19.59
N SER A 83 7.78 16.19 -19.06
CA SER A 83 7.27 16.07 -17.70
C SER A 83 6.50 14.76 -17.52
N LEU A 84 5.58 14.43 -18.44
CA LEU A 84 4.88 13.15 -18.39
C LEU A 84 5.82 11.95 -18.45
N ARG A 85 6.85 12.01 -19.30
CA ARG A 85 7.86 10.94 -19.38
C ARG A 85 8.61 10.76 -18.06
N ARG A 86 8.96 11.87 -17.37
CA ARG A 86 9.61 11.80 -16.05
C ARG A 86 8.68 11.23 -14.99
N LEU A 87 7.40 11.62 -14.98
CA LEU A 87 6.40 11.05 -14.08
C LEU A 87 6.31 9.55 -14.26
N ARG A 88 6.18 9.07 -15.50
CA ARG A 88 6.19 7.63 -15.83
C ARG A 88 7.44 6.92 -15.34
N GLN A 89 8.62 7.51 -15.57
CA GLN A 89 9.87 6.93 -15.12
C GLN A 89 9.99 6.89 -13.59
N ALA A 90 9.54 7.93 -12.91
CA ALA A 90 9.54 7.98 -11.45
C ALA A 90 8.55 6.96 -10.86
N SER A 91 7.32 6.92 -11.39
CA SER A 91 6.31 5.92 -11.01
C SER A 91 6.80 4.50 -11.25
N ALA A 92 7.36 4.22 -12.44
CA ALA A 92 7.90 2.90 -12.77
C ALA A 92 9.06 2.49 -11.84
N ARG A 93 9.97 3.42 -11.48
CA ARG A 93 11.05 3.14 -10.51
C ARG A 93 10.52 2.84 -9.12
N LYS A 94 9.45 3.49 -8.72
CA LYS A 94 8.82 3.30 -7.41
C LYS A 94 7.96 2.03 -7.37
N ALA A 95 7.35 1.69 -8.51
CA ALA A 95 6.61 0.46 -8.71
C ALA A 95 7.51 -0.78 -8.91
N ALA A 96 8.80 -0.58 -9.19
CA ALA A 96 9.80 -1.63 -9.27
C ALA A 96 10.73 -1.54 -8.03
N PRO A 97 10.35 -2.09 -6.87
CA PRO A 97 11.35 -2.41 -5.86
C PRO A 97 12.23 -3.53 -6.42
N ASP A 98 13.49 -3.53 -6.01
CA ASP A 98 14.56 -4.40 -6.48
C ASP A 98 14.10 -5.81 -6.88
N ALA A 99 14.49 -6.24 -8.11
CA ALA A 99 14.48 -7.64 -8.57
C ALA A 99 13.14 -8.29 -8.98
N ILE A 100 12.21 -7.58 -9.61
CA ILE A 100 11.09 -8.25 -10.32
C ILE A 100 11.46 -8.66 -11.76
N ASP A 101 12.57 -8.20 -12.29
CA ASP A 101 12.91 -8.41 -13.73
C ASP A 101 13.08 -9.88 -14.13
N ASP A 102 13.54 -10.76 -13.23
CA ASP A 102 13.70 -12.20 -13.50
C ASP A 102 12.53 -13.07 -12.97
N THR A 103 11.51 -12.48 -12.36
CA THR A 103 10.36 -13.24 -11.86
C THR A 103 9.49 -13.70 -13.02
N PRO A 104 9.14 -14.99 -13.16
CA PRO A 104 8.27 -15.44 -14.25
C PRO A 104 6.86 -14.85 -14.14
N LEU A 105 6.16 -14.71 -15.26
CA LEU A 105 4.74 -14.38 -15.26
C LEU A 105 3.92 -15.57 -14.73
N LEU A 106 2.70 -15.32 -14.25
CA LEU A 106 1.79 -16.39 -13.81
C LEU A 106 1.54 -17.42 -14.91
N SER A 107 1.47 -16.99 -16.18
CA SER A 107 1.29 -17.89 -17.32
C SER A 107 2.44 -18.86 -17.50
N GLU A 108 3.64 -18.51 -17.07
CA GLU A 108 4.88 -19.30 -17.20
C GLU A 108 5.06 -20.27 -16.03
N LEU A 109 4.32 -20.11 -14.93
CA LEU A 109 4.37 -21.00 -13.78
C LEU A 109 3.57 -22.27 -14.04
N SER A 110 4.07 -23.39 -13.52
CA SER A 110 3.41 -24.71 -13.57
C SER A 110 3.30 -25.32 -12.17
N GLY A 111 2.30 -26.18 -11.97
CA GLY A 111 2.20 -27.01 -10.76
C GLY A 111 1.65 -26.34 -9.51
N LEU A 112 1.05 -25.15 -9.62
CA LEU A 112 0.53 -24.40 -8.46
C LEU A 112 -1.01 -24.50 -8.31
N GLY A 113 -1.70 -25.27 -9.18
CA GLY A 113 -3.12 -25.59 -9.07
C GLY A 113 -4.02 -24.38 -8.80
N GLU A 114 -4.98 -24.54 -7.89
CA GLU A 114 -5.98 -23.53 -7.52
C GLU A 114 -5.37 -22.18 -7.08
N ALA A 115 -4.19 -22.19 -6.47
CA ALA A 115 -3.53 -20.96 -6.05
C ALA A 115 -3.13 -20.08 -7.24
N LYS A 116 -2.72 -20.69 -8.36
CA LYS A 116 -2.43 -19.98 -9.60
C LYS A 116 -3.71 -19.46 -10.24
N ASP A 117 -4.77 -20.27 -10.27
CA ASP A 117 -6.05 -19.88 -10.86
C ASP A 117 -6.65 -18.69 -10.11
N TRP A 118 -6.64 -18.72 -8.78
CA TRP A 118 -7.03 -17.58 -7.94
C TRP A 118 -6.21 -16.31 -8.24
N CYS A 119 -4.90 -16.46 -8.45
CA CYS A 119 -4.05 -15.31 -8.82
C CYS A 119 -4.41 -14.73 -10.20
N LEU A 120 -4.82 -15.56 -11.15
CA LEU A 120 -5.26 -15.11 -12.47
C LEU A 120 -6.60 -14.36 -12.37
N ASP A 121 -7.54 -14.85 -11.57
CA ASP A 121 -8.82 -14.18 -11.30
C ASP A 121 -8.58 -12.83 -10.62
N LEU A 122 -7.64 -12.77 -9.68
CA LEU A 122 -7.24 -11.52 -9.03
C LEU A 122 -6.63 -10.51 -10.01
N CYS A 123 -5.83 -10.96 -10.97
CA CYS A 123 -5.32 -10.09 -12.05
C CYS A 123 -6.48 -9.51 -12.86
N ALA A 124 -7.47 -10.33 -13.23
CA ALA A 124 -8.65 -9.88 -13.95
C ALA A 124 -9.46 -8.84 -13.14
N ALA A 125 -9.69 -9.10 -11.86
CA ALA A 125 -10.39 -8.18 -10.96
C ALA A 125 -9.64 -6.83 -10.81
N LEU A 126 -8.31 -6.84 -10.75
CA LEU A 126 -7.51 -5.61 -10.74
C LEU A 126 -7.61 -4.83 -12.05
N ASP A 127 -7.68 -5.51 -13.20
CA ASP A 127 -7.87 -4.85 -14.48
C ASP A 127 -9.30 -4.28 -14.62
N GLU A 128 -10.33 -4.97 -14.14
CA GLU A 128 -11.70 -4.47 -14.07
C GLU A 128 -11.83 -3.24 -13.14
N ALA A 129 -11.17 -3.26 -11.99
CA ALA A 129 -11.14 -2.12 -11.09
C ALA A 129 -10.43 -0.90 -11.71
N ARG A 130 -9.36 -1.11 -12.48
CA ARG A 130 -8.69 -0.05 -13.25
C ARG A 130 -9.58 0.52 -14.34
N ALA A 131 -10.40 -0.32 -14.96
CA ALA A 131 -11.40 0.09 -15.94
C ALA A 131 -12.59 0.82 -15.31
N GLY A 132 -12.75 0.74 -13.98
CA GLY A 132 -13.86 1.33 -13.24
C GLY A 132 -15.14 0.49 -13.28
N THR A 133 -15.06 -0.78 -13.67
CA THR A 133 -16.19 -1.72 -13.72
C THR A 133 -16.58 -2.21 -12.34
N ILE A 134 -15.58 -2.43 -11.49
CA ILE A 134 -15.76 -2.79 -10.07
C ILE A 134 -15.00 -1.82 -9.17
N SER A 135 -15.34 -1.82 -7.87
CA SER A 135 -14.59 -1.06 -6.87
C SER A 135 -13.36 -1.83 -6.41
N TYR A 136 -12.26 -1.13 -6.17
CA TYR A 136 -11.09 -1.74 -5.50
C TYR A 136 -11.43 -2.37 -4.13
N GLY A 137 -12.48 -1.92 -3.47
CA GLY A 137 -12.95 -2.50 -2.21
C GLY A 137 -13.61 -3.87 -2.36
N GLU A 138 -13.90 -4.31 -3.59
CA GLU A 138 -14.48 -5.62 -3.90
C GLU A 138 -13.40 -6.68 -4.16
N ILE A 139 -12.13 -6.26 -4.29
CA ILE A 139 -11.01 -7.17 -4.54
C ILE A 139 -10.66 -7.91 -3.24
N GLU A 140 -10.64 -9.22 -3.33
CA GLU A 140 -10.37 -10.10 -2.19
C GLU A 140 -8.88 -10.15 -1.83
N SER A 141 -8.63 -10.42 -0.56
CA SER A 141 -7.31 -10.73 0.00
C SER A 141 -7.21 -12.23 0.24
N GLY A 142 -5.99 -12.79 0.27
CA GLY A 142 -5.83 -14.24 0.37
C GLY A 142 -4.66 -14.68 1.24
N ILE A 143 -4.66 -15.97 1.57
CA ILE A 143 -3.57 -16.62 2.30
C ILE A 143 -3.08 -17.80 1.47
N PHE A 144 -1.79 -17.81 1.14
CA PHE A 144 -1.11 -18.95 0.55
C PHE A 144 -0.65 -19.89 1.65
N PHE A 145 -1.14 -21.11 1.63
CA PHE A 145 -0.71 -22.11 2.58
C PHE A 145 -0.07 -23.32 1.89
N GLY A 146 0.92 -23.92 2.53
CA GLY A 146 1.59 -25.13 2.03
C GLY A 146 3.00 -25.29 2.58
N PRO A 147 3.61 -26.48 2.42
CA PRO A 147 4.94 -26.75 2.92
C PRO A 147 6.01 -25.76 2.47
N PRO A 148 7.14 -25.64 3.19
CA PRO A 148 8.27 -24.84 2.71
C PRO A 148 8.73 -25.28 1.31
N GLY A 149 9.18 -24.32 0.49
CA GLY A 149 9.68 -24.61 -0.85
C GLY A 149 8.60 -24.79 -1.93
N THR A 150 7.31 -24.66 -1.63
CA THR A 150 6.22 -24.79 -2.63
C THR A 150 6.03 -23.59 -3.54
N GLY A 151 6.84 -22.52 -3.37
CA GLY A 151 6.83 -21.38 -4.27
C GLY A 151 5.84 -20.26 -3.88
N LYS A 152 5.35 -20.19 -2.65
CA LYS A 152 4.42 -19.15 -2.17
C LYS A 152 4.92 -17.73 -2.44
N THR A 153 6.16 -17.45 -2.09
CA THR A 153 6.82 -16.14 -2.34
C THR A 153 7.01 -15.88 -3.83
N LEU A 154 7.35 -16.89 -4.62
CA LEU A 154 7.43 -16.79 -6.08
C LEU A 154 6.07 -16.46 -6.68
N LEU A 155 5.02 -17.12 -6.22
CA LEU A 155 3.65 -16.91 -6.68
C LEU A 155 3.20 -15.45 -6.40
N ALA A 156 3.48 -14.91 -5.21
CA ALA A 156 3.18 -13.53 -4.87
C ALA A 156 3.92 -12.52 -5.78
N ARG A 157 5.20 -12.78 -6.08
CA ARG A 157 5.99 -11.96 -7.02
C ARG A 157 5.44 -12.05 -8.44
N SER A 158 5.13 -13.26 -8.92
CA SER A 158 4.57 -13.50 -10.25
C SER A 158 3.19 -12.86 -10.42
N LEU A 159 2.36 -12.89 -9.37
CA LEU A 159 1.09 -12.18 -9.32
C LEU A 159 1.29 -10.67 -9.51
N ALA A 160 2.13 -10.05 -8.68
CA ALA A 160 2.37 -8.61 -8.75
C ALA A 160 2.91 -8.18 -10.13
N ARG A 161 3.83 -8.98 -10.71
CA ARG A 161 4.35 -8.78 -12.07
C ARG A 161 3.25 -8.89 -13.12
N SER A 162 2.44 -9.95 -13.08
CA SER A 162 1.37 -10.21 -14.04
C SER A 162 0.26 -9.17 -13.95
N ALA A 163 -0.12 -8.77 -12.75
CA ALA A 163 -1.09 -7.72 -12.48
C ALA A 163 -0.53 -6.31 -12.72
N ARG A 164 0.77 -6.17 -12.96
CA ARG A 164 1.44 -4.86 -13.13
C ARG A 164 1.18 -3.90 -11.98
N VAL A 165 1.29 -4.41 -10.75
CA VAL A 165 1.18 -3.63 -9.51
C VAL A 165 2.47 -3.76 -8.68
N PRO A 166 2.82 -2.75 -7.87
CA PRO A 166 3.91 -2.86 -6.91
C PRO A 166 3.68 -3.99 -5.93
N LEU A 167 4.76 -4.72 -5.60
CA LEU A 167 4.80 -5.67 -4.51
C LEU A 167 5.57 -5.06 -3.33
N ILE A 168 4.92 -4.99 -2.20
CA ILE A 168 5.55 -4.69 -0.92
C ILE A 168 5.62 -6.00 -0.16
N ALA A 169 6.82 -6.57 -0.05
CA ALA A 169 7.03 -7.82 0.65
C ALA A 169 7.72 -7.57 2.00
N THR A 170 7.19 -8.18 3.03
CA THR A 170 7.79 -8.20 4.37
C THR A 170 7.55 -9.57 5.00
N SER A 171 8.38 -9.97 5.94
CA SER A 171 8.21 -11.21 6.68
C SER A 171 8.20 -10.95 8.17
N VAL A 172 7.50 -11.80 8.92
CA VAL A 172 7.47 -11.68 10.38
C VAL A 172 8.89 -11.78 10.96
N PRO A 173 9.76 -12.74 10.58
CA PRO A 173 11.14 -12.77 11.04
C PRO A 173 11.94 -11.48 10.75
N ASP A 174 11.74 -10.85 9.60
CA ASP A 174 12.46 -9.62 9.24
C ASP A 174 12.17 -8.48 10.21
N TRP A 175 10.97 -8.41 10.78
CA TRP A 175 10.60 -7.38 11.76
C TRP A 175 11.47 -7.42 13.02
N PHE A 176 12.06 -8.57 13.33
CA PHE A 176 12.95 -8.75 14.48
C PHE A 176 14.43 -8.58 14.13
N MET A 177 14.80 -8.79 12.87
CA MET A 177 16.20 -8.80 12.45
C MET A 177 16.74 -7.41 12.10
N ARG A 178 15.89 -6.50 11.63
CA ARG A 178 16.33 -5.21 11.04
C ARG A 178 16.69 -4.13 12.07
N LYS A 179 16.23 -4.26 13.33
CA LYS A 179 16.48 -3.32 14.44
C LYS A 179 16.69 -4.10 15.74
N THR A 180 16.54 -3.44 16.88
CA THR A 180 16.81 -4.02 18.21
C THR A 180 15.78 -5.05 18.68
N GLY A 181 14.71 -5.32 17.91
CA GLY A 181 13.64 -6.25 18.28
C GLY A 181 12.71 -5.73 19.38
N HIS A 182 12.80 -4.45 19.75
CA HIS A 182 11.86 -3.84 20.68
C HIS A 182 10.48 -3.67 20.05
N LEU A 183 9.42 -3.72 20.87
CA LEU A 183 8.03 -3.62 20.42
C LEU A 183 7.77 -2.42 19.49
N GLY A 184 8.32 -1.24 19.84
CA GLY A 184 8.19 -0.05 19.03
C GLY A 184 8.80 -0.16 17.64
N ASP A 185 9.94 -0.85 17.53
CA ASP A 185 10.62 -1.06 16.25
C ASP A 185 9.83 -2.01 15.34
N VAL A 186 9.25 -3.06 15.91
CA VAL A 186 8.41 -4.04 15.19
C VAL A 186 7.14 -3.35 14.68
N ILE A 187 6.44 -2.61 15.54
CA ILE A 187 5.23 -1.87 15.16
C ILE A 187 5.57 -0.85 14.07
N GLN A 188 6.69 -0.13 14.18
CA GLN A 188 7.11 0.83 13.16
C GLN A 188 7.34 0.16 11.80
N GLN A 189 7.94 -1.02 11.74
CA GLN A 189 8.16 -1.74 10.48
C GLN A 189 6.84 -2.20 9.85
N ILE A 190 5.88 -2.66 10.66
CA ILE A 190 4.52 -2.95 10.21
C ILE A 190 3.91 -1.68 9.62
N ASP A 191 3.95 -0.56 10.33
CA ASP A 191 3.40 0.73 9.89
C ASP A 191 4.02 1.20 8.58
N GLU A 192 5.33 1.09 8.43
CA GLU A 192 6.06 1.46 7.21
C GLU A 192 5.61 0.61 6.00
N ALA A 193 5.46 -0.72 6.17
CA ALA A 193 5.01 -1.61 5.10
C ALA A 193 3.58 -1.28 4.65
N PHE A 194 2.65 -1.10 5.59
CA PHE A 194 1.27 -0.73 5.28
C PHE A 194 1.15 0.67 4.67
N ALA A 195 1.89 1.64 5.19
CA ALA A 195 1.93 3.00 4.63
C ALA A 195 2.48 3.00 3.20
N GLN A 196 3.54 2.21 2.93
CA GLN A 196 4.09 2.06 1.59
C GLN A 196 3.08 1.41 0.64
N ALA A 197 2.38 0.35 1.07
CA ALA A 197 1.35 -0.30 0.26
C ALA A 197 0.21 0.67 -0.10
N LEU A 198 -0.26 1.46 0.86
CA LEU A 198 -1.30 2.47 0.62
C LEU A 198 -0.82 3.60 -0.29
N ALA A 199 0.43 4.02 -0.16
CA ALA A 199 1.01 5.07 -1.00
C ALA A 199 1.17 4.62 -2.46
N LEU A 200 1.44 3.33 -2.69
CA LEU A 200 1.64 2.73 -4.00
C LEU A 200 0.38 2.08 -4.58
N ALA A 201 -0.76 2.19 -3.91
CA ALA A 201 -2.00 1.55 -4.33
C ALA A 201 -2.47 2.00 -5.75
N PRO A 202 -2.96 1.08 -6.61
CA PRO A 202 -3.18 -0.34 -6.33
C PRO A 202 -1.87 -1.12 -6.21
N SER A 203 -1.74 -1.95 -5.18
CA SER A 203 -0.53 -2.67 -4.83
C SER A 203 -0.82 -4.01 -4.16
N VAL A 204 0.17 -4.90 -4.12
CA VAL A 204 0.12 -6.13 -3.32
C VAL A 204 1.00 -5.94 -2.08
N LEU A 205 0.44 -6.11 -0.89
CA LEU A 205 1.18 -6.23 0.36
C LEU A 205 1.27 -7.71 0.73
N PHE A 206 2.48 -8.25 0.70
CA PHE A 206 2.74 -9.65 0.98
C PHE A 206 3.41 -9.81 2.34
N LEU A 207 2.73 -10.52 3.23
CA LEU A 207 3.17 -10.86 4.58
C LEU A 207 3.64 -12.31 4.59
N ASP A 208 4.94 -12.54 4.51
CA ASP A 208 5.51 -13.90 4.49
C ASP A 208 5.73 -14.44 5.91
N GLU A 209 5.69 -15.76 6.04
CA GLU A 209 5.97 -16.48 7.28
C GLU A 209 5.13 -15.99 8.47
N ILE A 210 3.83 -15.78 8.29
CA ILE A 210 2.94 -15.34 9.38
C ILE A 210 2.81 -16.36 10.49
N ASP A 211 3.16 -17.62 10.25
CA ASP A 211 3.27 -18.71 11.25
C ASP A 211 4.43 -18.50 12.25
N ALA A 212 5.35 -17.57 11.97
CA ALA A 212 6.33 -17.12 12.95
C ALA A 212 5.74 -16.24 14.08
N LEU A 213 4.48 -15.77 13.93
CA LEU A 213 3.71 -15.21 15.04
C LEU A 213 3.38 -16.34 16.03
N PRO A 214 3.74 -16.24 17.31
CA PRO A 214 3.49 -17.32 18.25
C PRO A 214 2.00 -17.49 18.53
N ASP A 215 1.60 -18.73 18.73
CA ASP A 215 0.29 -19.06 19.23
C ASP A 215 0.09 -18.46 20.64
N ARG A 216 -0.99 -17.71 20.81
CA ARG A 216 -1.38 -17.09 22.08
C ARG A 216 -1.55 -18.10 23.22
N ALA A 217 -1.85 -19.35 22.90
CA ALA A 217 -2.07 -20.42 23.89
C ALA A 217 -0.76 -20.95 24.48
N VAL A 218 0.36 -20.84 23.74
CA VAL A 218 1.65 -21.44 24.10
C VAL A 218 2.63 -20.39 24.66
N ALA A 219 2.42 -19.11 24.41
CA ALA A 219 3.32 -18.06 24.88
C ALA A 219 3.33 -17.92 26.42
N ASP A 220 4.50 -17.72 27.01
CA ASP A 220 4.66 -17.39 28.42
C ASP A 220 4.00 -16.05 28.77
N ALA A 221 3.75 -15.78 30.07
CA ALA A 221 2.99 -14.62 30.51
C ALA A 221 3.63 -13.27 30.08
N ARG A 222 4.97 -13.17 30.02
CA ARG A 222 5.69 -11.95 29.63
C ARG A 222 5.66 -11.73 28.10
N SER A 223 5.84 -12.79 27.34
CA SER A 223 5.79 -12.76 25.89
C SER A 223 4.38 -12.52 25.36
N ARG A 224 3.37 -12.96 26.10
CA ARG A 224 1.95 -12.88 25.69
C ARG A 224 1.45 -11.45 25.50
N GLU A 225 1.73 -10.53 26.43
CA GLU A 225 1.32 -9.13 26.32
C GLU A 225 2.02 -8.43 25.16
N TRP A 226 3.30 -8.72 24.98
CA TRP A 226 4.10 -8.19 23.90
C TRP A 226 3.55 -8.60 22.53
N TRP A 227 3.30 -9.90 22.34
CA TRP A 227 2.73 -10.44 21.11
C TRP A 227 1.29 -10.00 20.88
N ALA A 228 0.49 -9.89 21.91
CA ALA A 228 -0.87 -9.34 21.80
C ALA A 228 -0.85 -7.91 21.24
N SER A 229 0.15 -7.11 21.64
CA SER A 229 0.31 -5.74 21.12
C SER A 229 0.69 -5.74 19.64
N VAL A 230 1.61 -6.62 19.19
CA VAL A 230 2.00 -6.76 17.79
C VAL A 230 0.81 -7.20 16.93
N VAL A 231 0.10 -8.25 17.36
CA VAL A 231 -1.08 -8.76 16.63
C VAL A 231 -2.19 -7.73 16.58
N SER A 232 -2.44 -7.01 17.67
CA SER A 232 -3.43 -5.93 17.70
C SER A 232 -3.07 -4.80 16.74
N ALA A 233 -1.81 -4.39 16.70
CA ALA A 233 -1.32 -3.40 15.74
C ALA A 233 -1.52 -3.88 14.30
N LEU A 234 -1.14 -5.13 13.99
CA LEU A 234 -1.29 -5.72 12.67
C LEU A 234 -2.77 -5.74 12.23
N LEU A 235 -3.68 -6.23 13.08
CA LEU A 235 -5.11 -6.27 12.79
C LEU A 235 -5.67 -4.87 12.53
N THR A 236 -5.29 -3.89 13.34
CA THR A 236 -5.70 -2.48 13.16
C THR A 236 -5.26 -1.95 11.79
N ARG A 237 -4.06 -2.30 11.32
CA ARG A 237 -3.56 -1.87 9.99
C ARG A 237 -4.26 -2.61 8.85
N ILE A 238 -4.56 -3.89 9.02
CA ILE A 238 -5.37 -4.67 8.06
C ILE A 238 -6.74 -4.02 7.87
N ASP A 239 -7.43 -3.72 8.97
CA ASP A 239 -8.75 -3.07 8.93
C ASP A 239 -8.67 -1.68 8.30
N GLY A 240 -7.64 -0.89 8.63
CA GLY A 240 -7.38 0.41 8.03
C GLY A 240 -7.16 0.35 6.52
N CYS A 241 -6.39 -0.63 6.04
CA CYS A 241 -6.19 -0.84 4.61
C CYS A 241 -7.47 -1.23 3.88
N ARG A 242 -8.27 -2.13 4.47
CA ARG A 242 -9.57 -2.54 3.91
C ARG A 242 -10.55 -1.36 3.86
N ALA A 243 -10.61 -0.56 4.93
CA ALA A 243 -11.48 0.62 5.00
C ALA A 243 -11.08 1.69 3.98
N ALA A 244 -9.81 1.81 3.65
CA ALA A 244 -9.31 2.79 2.68
C ALA A 244 -9.78 2.52 1.24
N ARG A 245 -10.16 1.29 0.89
CA ARG A 245 -10.65 0.86 -0.45
C ARG A 245 -9.79 1.36 -1.63
N ARG A 246 -8.47 1.41 -1.44
CA ARG A 246 -7.51 1.97 -2.41
C ARG A 246 -6.89 0.93 -3.32
N GLY A 247 -7.28 -0.35 -3.21
CA GLY A 247 -6.73 -1.42 -4.02
C GLY A 247 -5.43 -2.00 -3.46
N VAL A 248 -5.25 -1.98 -2.14
CA VAL A 248 -4.21 -2.77 -1.50
C VAL A 248 -4.72 -4.20 -1.35
N VAL A 249 -4.13 -5.12 -2.09
CA VAL A 249 -4.39 -6.55 -1.95
C VAL A 249 -3.47 -7.10 -0.87
N LEU A 250 -4.06 -7.63 0.20
CA LEU A 250 -3.32 -8.28 1.27
C LEU A 250 -3.13 -9.75 0.94
N LEU A 251 -1.89 -10.19 0.84
CA LEU A 251 -1.52 -11.59 0.71
C LEU A 251 -0.70 -12.00 1.92
N ALA A 252 -1.02 -13.13 2.51
CA ALA A 252 -0.22 -13.73 3.54
C ALA A 252 0.29 -15.10 3.09
N ALA A 253 1.41 -15.55 3.67
CA ALA A 253 1.90 -16.89 3.44
C ALA A 253 2.22 -17.58 4.77
N THR A 254 1.83 -18.85 4.86
CA THR A 254 2.09 -19.70 6.04
C THR A 254 2.48 -21.11 5.62
N ASN A 255 3.27 -21.76 6.45
CA ASN A 255 3.57 -23.18 6.31
C ASN A 255 2.56 -24.06 7.06
N PHE A 256 1.87 -23.49 8.05
CA PHE A 256 0.97 -24.22 8.96
C PHE A 256 -0.34 -23.46 9.17
N LEU A 257 -1.42 -23.93 8.55
CA LEU A 257 -2.74 -23.29 8.69
C LEU A 257 -3.30 -23.41 10.14
N SER A 258 -2.88 -24.46 10.88
CA SER A 258 -3.30 -24.68 12.26
C SER A 258 -2.74 -23.68 13.28
N HIS A 259 -1.81 -22.84 12.90
CA HIS A 259 -1.19 -21.82 13.76
C HIS A 259 -1.83 -20.42 13.59
N LEU A 260 -2.79 -20.28 12.70
CA LEU A 260 -3.56 -19.08 12.47
C LEU A 260 -4.92 -19.14 13.16
#